data_b1d7502fabd245f5e474c227c4e4fa81
#
_entry.id   b1d7502fabd245f5e474c227c4e4fa81
#
_cell.length_a   1.000
_cell.length_b   1.000
_cell.length_c   1.000
_cell.angle_alpha   90.00
_cell.angle_beta   90.00
_cell.angle_gamma   90.00
#
_symmetry.space_group_name_H-M   'P 1'
#
loop_
_entity.id
_entity.type
_entity.pdbx_description
1 polymer ?
#
loop_
_entity_poly.entity_id
_entity_poly.type
_entity_poly.pdbx_seq_one_letter_code
_entity_poly.pdbx_strand_id
1 'polypeptide(L)'
;MKAFVTGATGFVGSHVAWVLVEQGADLRLLVRSGSDPRNIQALNADRVIGDLRDPVSIEKAVAGCDVVFHVAADYRLWVPDPQQMYRSNVEGTRAVLDAARKNHVRRVVYTSSVATMGFTSNGCPADEDSPVSLDSMIGHYKRSKFMAEEIALQAGRSGMDVVVVNPSTPVGEQDIKPTPTGRIVVDFLKKKFPAYVDTGLNLVDVTECARGHLAALEKGRSGERYILGGENLTLKQILDKLAAITGLPSPKLRVPYVLALATGVVDEVVTGRILGREPRATIDAVRMGRKKMFVSCAKAERELGWKTVPVDNALRRAADWFLANGYATRG
;
A
#
# COMPACT_ATOMS: atom_id res chain seq x y z
N MET A 1 14.75 -15.83 -14.36
CA MET A 1 13.28 -15.68 -14.27
C MET A 1 12.93 -14.31 -14.79
N LYS A 2 11.99 -14.22 -15.73
CA LYS A 2 11.49 -12.94 -16.23
C LYS A 2 10.21 -12.54 -15.49
N ALA A 3 10.26 -11.44 -14.75
CA ALA A 3 9.15 -10.95 -13.93
C ALA A 3 8.51 -9.69 -14.54
N PHE A 4 7.20 -9.72 -14.76
CA PHE A 4 6.43 -8.54 -15.09
C PHE A 4 5.95 -7.84 -13.82
N VAL A 5 6.23 -6.55 -13.68
CA VAL A 5 5.87 -5.76 -12.49
C VAL A 5 5.01 -4.57 -12.91
N THR A 6 3.80 -4.48 -12.38
CA THR A 6 2.99 -3.27 -12.48
C THR A 6 3.20 -2.40 -11.25
N GLY A 7 3.12 -1.07 -11.41
CA GLY A 7 3.28 -0.14 -10.28
C GLY A 7 4.71 0.08 -9.82
N ALA A 8 5.71 -0.33 -10.59
CA ALA A 8 7.13 -0.21 -10.26
C ALA A 8 7.60 1.25 -10.05
N THR A 9 6.93 2.25 -10.62
CA THR A 9 7.22 3.66 -10.35
C THR A 9 6.71 4.16 -9.00
N GLY A 10 5.84 3.37 -8.33
CA GLY A 10 5.27 3.69 -7.03
C GLY A 10 6.18 3.23 -5.88
N PHE A 11 5.77 3.56 -4.64
CA PHE A 11 6.53 3.30 -3.42
C PHE A 11 6.80 1.80 -3.19
N VAL A 12 5.77 0.98 -3.00
CA VAL A 12 5.94 -0.47 -2.77
C VAL A 12 6.48 -1.17 -4.01
N GLY A 13 5.95 -0.84 -5.20
CA GLY A 13 6.31 -1.51 -6.43
C GLY A 13 7.78 -1.31 -6.83
N SER A 14 8.37 -0.16 -6.53
CA SER A 14 9.80 0.06 -6.76
C SER A 14 10.66 -0.85 -5.87
N HIS A 15 10.33 -0.96 -4.58
CA HIS A 15 11.05 -1.85 -3.67
C HIS A 15 10.89 -3.33 -4.08
N VAL A 16 9.71 -3.74 -4.55
CA VAL A 16 9.52 -5.08 -5.13
C VAL A 16 10.43 -5.28 -6.34
N ALA A 17 10.51 -4.30 -7.24
CA ALA A 17 11.37 -4.38 -8.41
C ALA A 17 12.87 -4.46 -8.01
N TRP A 18 13.31 -3.68 -7.02
CA TRP A 18 14.69 -3.75 -6.51
C TRP A 18 15.02 -5.12 -5.90
N VAL A 19 14.15 -5.66 -5.03
CA VAL A 19 14.35 -6.98 -4.42
C VAL A 19 14.43 -8.08 -5.48
N LEU A 20 13.62 -7.99 -6.54
CA LEU A 20 13.66 -8.95 -7.66
C LEU A 20 14.97 -8.88 -8.44
N VAL A 21 15.52 -7.69 -8.68
CA VAL A 21 16.84 -7.52 -9.33
C VAL A 21 17.95 -8.09 -8.44
N GLU A 22 17.92 -7.85 -7.13
CA GLU A 22 18.86 -8.43 -6.18
C GLU A 22 18.87 -9.98 -6.23
N GLN A 23 17.75 -10.60 -6.59
CA GLN A 23 17.61 -12.04 -6.79
C GLN A 23 17.91 -12.50 -8.24
N GLY A 24 18.45 -11.64 -9.07
CA GLY A 24 18.84 -11.97 -10.44
C GLY A 24 17.66 -12.15 -11.41
N ALA A 25 16.51 -11.55 -11.13
CA ALA A 25 15.38 -11.57 -12.07
C ALA A 25 15.56 -10.57 -13.21
N ASP A 26 15.20 -10.96 -14.42
CA ASP A 26 14.99 -10.04 -15.53
C ASP A 26 13.64 -9.35 -15.36
N LEU A 27 13.64 -8.02 -15.38
CA LEU A 27 12.41 -7.26 -15.16
C LEU A 27 11.83 -6.69 -16.44
N ARG A 28 10.51 -6.80 -16.54
CA ARG A 28 9.69 -5.96 -17.41
C ARG A 28 8.71 -5.14 -16.57
N LEU A 29 8.80 -3.82 -16.68
CA LEU A 29 8.04 -2.87 -15.87
C LEU A 29 6.95 -2.21 -16.72
N LEU A 30 5.69 -2.28 -16.26
CA LEU A 30 4.61 -1.49 -16.85
C LEU A 30 4.71 -0.06 -16.31
N VAL A 31 4.93 0.89 -17.21
CA VAL A 31 5.10 2.31 -16.89
C VAL A 31 4.05 3.12 -17.63
N ARG A 32 3.30 3.96 -16.93
CA ARG A 32 2.37 4.89 -17.58
C ARG A 32 3.11 6.08 -18.16
N SER A 33 2.67 6.58 -19.31
CA SER A 33 3.14 7.84 -19.85
C SER A 33 3.05 8.96 -18.79
N GLY A 34 4.13 9.72 -18.61
CA GLY A 34 4.22 10.81 -17.62
C GLY A 34 4.41 10.37 -16.17
N SER A 35 4.63 9.06 -15.90
CA SER A 35 5.02 8.61 -14.55
C SER A 35 6.43 9.10 -14.19
N ASP A 36 6.62 9.43 -12.91
CA ASP A 36 7.93 9.79 -12.37
C ASP A 36 8.85 8.56 -12.33
N PRO A 37 9.97 8.52 -13.05
CA PRO A 37 10.82 7.35 -13.12
C PRO A 37 11.88 7.27 -12.01
N ARG A 38 11.99 8.26 -11.12
CA ARG A 38 13.10 8.37 -10.14
C ARG A 38 13.36 7.08 -9.37
N ASN A 39 12.31 6.39 -8.94
CA ASN A 39 12.45 5.14 -8.16
C ASN A 39 13.00 3.97 -8.97
N ILE A 40 12.91 4.02 -10.29
CA ILE A 40 13.30 2.91 -11.18
C ILE A 40 14.37 3.29 -12.20
N GLN A 41 14.84 4.55 -12.20
CA GLN A 41 15.76 5.03 -13.24
C GLN A 41 17.09 4.27 -13.26
N ALA A 42 17.59 3.82 -12.11
CA ALA A 42 18.82 3.05 -11.98
C ALA A 42 18.63 1.53 -12.15
N LEU A 43 17.38 1.06 -12.30
CA LEU A 43 17.12 -0.35 -12.58
C LEU A 43 17.40 -0.68 -14.05
N ASN A 44 18.20 -1.73 -14.26
CA ASN A 44 18.32 -2.34 -15.58
C ASN A 44 17.07 -3.21 -15.84
N ALA A 45 16.09 -2.66 -16.56
CA ALA A 45 14.79 -3.31 -16.77
C ALA A 45 14.17 -2.87 -18.10
N ASP A 46 13.49 -3.81 -18.76
CA ASP A 46 12.64 -3.54 -19.92
C ASP A 46 11.43 -2.70 -19.47
N ARG A 47 11.21 -1.53 -20.06
CA ARG A 47 10.13 -0.60 -19.71
C ARG A 47 9.10 -0.56 -20.82
N VAL A 48 7.91 -1.05 -20.53
CA VAL A 48 6.79 -1.05 -21.49
C VAL A 48 5.79 0.03 -21.09
N ILE A 49 5.49 0.92 -22.04
CA ILE A 49 4.45 1.93 -21.83
C ILE A 49 3.09 1.28 -21.95
N GLY A 50 2.24 1.46 -20.95
CA GLY A 50 0.87 0.93 -20.93
C GLY A 50 0.07 1.43 -19.71
N ASP A 51 -1.21 1.10 -19.70
CA ASP A 51 -2.14 1.47 -18.63
C ASP A 51 -2.99 0.24 -18.23
N LEU A 52 -3.27 0.08 -16.94
CA LEU A 52 -4.12 -1.01 -16.42
C LEU A 52 -5.53 -1.00 -17.05
N ARG A 53 -5.99 0.15 -17.53
CA ARG A 53 -7.28 0.34 -18.19
C ARG A 53 -7.27 -0.03 -19.68
N ASP A 54 -6.10 -0.42 -20.21
CA ASP A 54 -5.93 -0.89 -21.58
C ASP A 54 -5.50 -2.38 -21.58
N PRO A 55 -6.45 -3.33 -21.69
CA PRO A 55 -6.15 -4.75 -21.68
C PRO A 55 -5.19 -5.19 -22.78
N VAL A 56 -5.22 -4.52 -23.95
CA VAL A 56 -4.34 -4.86 -25.08
C VAL A 56 -2.88 -4.53 -24.75
N SER A 57 -2.63 -3.39 -24.13
CA SER A 57 -1.28 -3.02 -23.70
C SER A 57 -0.76 -3.99 -22.64
N ILE A 58 -1.60 -4.43 -21.71
CA ILE A 58 -1.22 -5.39 -20.66
C ILE A 58 -0.90 -6.76 -21.26
N GLU A 59 -1.73 -7.28 -22.15
CA GLU A 59 -1.52 -8.59 -22.79
C GLU A 59 -0.17 -8.63 -23.53
N LYS A 60 0.16 -7.59 -24.30
CA LYS A 60 1.46 -7.44 -24.94
C LYS A 60 2.62 -7.34 -23.95
N ALA A 61 2.41 -6.64 -22.86
CA ALA A 61 3.45 -6.42 -21.84
C ALA A 61 3.75 -7.70 -21.02
N VAL A 62 2.76 -8.56 -20.77
CA VAL A 62 2.92 -9.83 -20.04
C VAL A 62 3.58 -10.91 -20.90
N ALA A 63 3.51 -10.82 -22.22
CA ALA A 63 3.98 -11.87 -23.13
C ALA A 63 5.46 -12.24 -22.89
N GLY A 64 5.72 -13.55 -22.69
CA GLY A 64 7.06 -14.09 -22.44
C GLY A 64 7.61 -13.83 -21.04
N CYS A 65 6.77 -13.44 -20.08
CA CYS A 65 7.13 -13.35 -18.68
C CYS A 65 6.75 -14.64 -17.93
N ASP A 66 7.62 -15.06 -16.99
CA ASP A 66 7.40 -16.28 -16.19
C ASP A 66 6.42 -16.03 -15.04
N VAL A 67 6.50 -14.85 -14.43
CA VAL A 67 5.71 -14.46 -13.25
C VAL A 67 5.23 -13.01 -13.35
N VAL A 68 4.17 -12.70 -12.62
CA VAL A 68 3.59 -11.36 -12.54
C VAL A 68 3.53 -10.89 -11.09
N PHE A 69 4.04 -9.68 -10.83
CA PHE A 69 3.80 -8.92 -9.61
C PHE A 69 2.85 -7.77 -9.92
N HIS A 70 1.60 -7.92 -9.52
CA HIS A 70 0.60 -6.89 -9.74
C HIS A 70 0.49 -5.98 -8.51
N VAL A 71 1.33 -4.93 -8.48
CA VAL A 71 1.45 -3.99 -7.35
C VAL A 71 0.68 -2.69 -7.59
N ALA A 72 0.42 -2.35 -8.86
CA ALA A 72 -0.27 -1.11 -9.21
C ALA A 72 -1.68 -1.05 -8.63
N ALA A 73 -2.01 0.05 -7.99
CA ALA A 73 -3.36 0.38 -7.56
C ALA A 73 -3.55 1.91 -7.50
N ASP A 74 -4.78 2.37 -7.64
CA ASP A 74 -5.16 3.73 -7.23
C ASP A 74 -5.52 3.69 -5.73
N TYR A 75 -4.68 4.29 -4.89
CA TYR A 75 -4.81 4.27 -3.43
C TYR A 75 -5.28 5.61 -2.83
N ARG A 76 -5.70 6.55 -3.69
CA ARG A 76 -6.19 7.85 -3.23
C ARG A 76 -7.45 7.68 -2.39
N LEU A 77 -7.50 8.33 -1.23
CA LEU A 77 -8.68 8.29 -0.34
C LEU A 77 -9.80 9.21 -0.83
N TRP A 78 -9.47 10.17 -1.69
CA TRP A 78 -10.41 11.08 -2.32
C TRP A 78 -10.08 11.23 -3.81
N VAL A 79 -11.09 11.14 -4.66
CA VAL A 79 -11.00 11.35 -6.11
C VAL A 79 -12.27 12.04 -6.61
N PRO A 80 -12.18 12.95 -7.61
CA PRO A 80 -13.36 13.60 -8.19
C PRO A 80 -14.31 12.60 -8.86
N ASP A 81 -13.77 11.61 -9.56
CA ASP A 81 -14.51 10.54 -10.23
C ASP A 81 -14.09 9.17 -9.69
N PRO A 82 -14.89 8.58 -8.78
CA PRO A 82 -14.60 7.26 -8.24
C PRO A 82 -14.58 6.13 -9.27
N GLN A 83 -15.26 6.28 -10.41
CA GLN A 83 -15.29 5.23 -11.44
C GLN A 83 -13.91 4.95 -12.02
N GLN A 84 -13.05 5.96 -12.11
CA GLN A 84 -11.67 5.75 -12.55
C GLN A 84 -10.87 4.83 -11.61
N MET A 85 -11.14 4.90 -10.31
CA MET A 85 -10.53 4.00 -9.33
C MET A 85 -11.00 2.55 -9.52
N TYR A 86 -12.30 2.33 -9.75
CA TYR A 86 -12.82 0.99 -10.03
C TYR A 86 -12.28 0.43 -11.34
N ARG A 87 -12.20 1.23 -12.40
CA ARG A 87 -11.56 0.81 -13.67
C ARG A 87 -10.11 0.40 -13.46
N SER A 88 -9.34 1.18 -12.67
CA SER A 88 -7.92 0.87 -12.42
C SER A 88 -7.75 -0.35 -11.52
N ASN A 89 -8.48 -0.40 -10.38
CA ASN A 89 -8.27 -1.41 -9.37
C ASN A 89 -8.98 -2.73 -9.68
N VAL A 90 -10.23 -2.68 -10.16
CA VAL A 90 -11.05 -3.88 -10.38
C VAL A 90 -10.87 -4.42 -11.79
N GLU A 91 -11.16 -3.59 -12.81
CA GLU A 91 -11.06 -4.01 -14.21
C GLU A 91 -9.59 -4.21 -14.60
N GLY A 92 -8.68 -3.37 -14.13
CA GLY A 92 -7.24 -3.52 -14.34
C GLY A 92 -6.70 -4.82 -13.74
N THR A 93 -7.14 -5.21 -12.53
CA THR A 93 -6.75 -6.51 -11.95
C THR A 93 -7.26 -7.67 -12.80
N ARG A 94 -8.53 -7.60 -13.27
CA ARG A 94 -9.07 -8.61 -14.18
C ARG A 94 -8.25 -8.72 -15.46
N ALA A 95 -7.90 -7.58 -16.08
CA ALA A 95 -7.10 -7.55 -17.29
C ALA A 95 -5.70 -8.16 -17.11
N VAL A 96 -5.04 -7.90 -15.96
CA VAL A 96 -3.74 -8.52 -15.64
C VAL A 96 -3.86 -10.03 -15.46
N LEU A 97 -4.89 -10.51 -14.76
CA LEU A 97 -5.11 -11.95 -14.57
C LEU A 97 -5.45 -12.66 -15.89
N ASP A 98 -6.29 -12.06 -16.73
CA ASP A 98 -6.63 -12.61 -18.04
C ASP A 98 -5.40 -12.66 -18.96
N ALA A 99 -4.59 -11.60 -18.97
CA ALA A 99 -3.34 -11.57 -19.72
C ALA A 99 -2.33 -12.62 -19.20
N ALA A 100 -2.21 -12.78 -17.88
CA ALA A 100 -1.36 -13.80 -17.28
C ALA A 100 -1.81 -15.22 -17.65
N ARG A 101 -3.12 -15.48 -17.64
CA ARG A 101 -3.70 -16.77 -18.05
C ARG A 101 -3.43 -17.07 -19.52
N LYS A 102 -3.69 -16.12 -20.42
CA LYS A 102 -3.47 -16.26 -21.88
C LYS A 102 -2.00 -16.53 -22.23
N ASN A 103 -1.08 -15.91 -21.48
CA ASN A 103 0.36 -16.05 -21.69
C ASN A 103 1.00 -17.16 -20.85
N HIS A 104 0.20 -18.04 -20.23
CA HIS A 104 0.68 -19.19 -19.44
C HIS A 104 1.67 -18.80 -18.34
N VAL A 105 1.48 -17.63 -17.72
CA VAL A 105 2.28 -17.17 -16.58
C VAL A 105 2.17 -18.20 -15.45
N ARG A 106 3.31 -18.60 -14.92
CA ARG A 106 3.41 -19.66 -13.91
C ARG A 106 2.73 -19.25 -12.58
N ARG A 107 2.94 -18.02 -12.13
CA ARG A 107 2.37 -17.49 -10.86
C ARG A 107 2.15 -15.98 -10.92
N VAL A 108 1.06 -15.54 -10.30
CA VAL A 108 0.76 -14.13 -10.07
C VAL A 108 0.82 -13.84 -8.56
N VAL A 109 1.59 -12.83 -8.15
CA VAL A 109 1.54 -12.24 -6.81
C VAL A 109 0.73 -10.94 -6.91
N TYR A 110 -0.47 -10.95 -6.35
CA TYR A 110 -1.35 -9.78 -6.33
C TYR A 110 -1.19 -9.00 -5.03
N THR A 111 -0.92 -7.72 -5.13
CA THR A 111 -0.81 -6.82 -3.97
C THR A 111 -2.17 -6.21 -3.65
N SER A 112 -2.78 -6.68 -2.58
CA SER A 112 -3.96 -6.09 -1.99
C SER A 112 -3.58 -5.08 -0.89
N SER A 113 -4.26 -5.10 0.24
CA SER A 113 -4.00 -4.22 1.40
C SER A 113 -4.74 -4.74 2.62
N VAL A 114 -4.23 -4.48 3.83
CA VAL A 114 -5.02 -4.70 5.06
C VAL A 114 -6.28 -3.83 5.12
N ALA A 115 -6.42 -2.87 4.23
CA ALA A 115 -7.65 -2.10 4.08
C ALA A 115 -8.87 -2.96 3.72
N THR A 116 -8.66 -4.18 3.18
CA THR A 116 -9.69 -5.17 2.85
C THR A 116 -10.03 -6.10 4.02
N MET A 117 -9.29 -6.03 5.12
CA MET A 117 -9.52 -6.88 6.29
C MET A 117 -10.67 -6.40 7.16
N GLY A 118 -11.34 -7.35 7.82
CA GLY A 118 -12.28 -7.06 8.88
C GLY A 118 -11.54 -6.62 10.15
N PHE A 119 -12.08 -5.62 10.86
CA PHE A 119 -11.54 -5.24 12.16
C PHE A 119 -12.35 -5.88 13.26
N THR A 120 -11.66 -6.49 14.23
CA THR A 120 -12.31 -7.13 15.36
C THR A 120 -12.90 -6.10 16.33
N SER A 121 -14.05 -6.39 16.90
CA SER A 121 -14.70 -5.50 17.88
C SER A 121 -14.09 -5.62 19.29
N ASN A 122 -13.36 -6.71 19.57
CA ASN A 122 -12.76 -7.02 20.86
C ASN A 122 -11.37 -6.42 21.08
N GLY A 123 -10.87 -5.62 20.11
CA GLY A 123 -9.54 -5.00 20.17
C GLY A 123 -8.35 -5.91 19.84
N CYS A 124 -8.60 -7.19 19.52
CA CYS A 124 -7.55 -8.08 19.01
C CYS A 124 -7.12 -7.65 17.61
N PRO A 125 -5.85 -7.84 17.21
CA PRO A 125 -5.43 -7.63 15.84
C PRO A 125 -6.24 -8.49 14.86
N ALA A 126 -6.64 -7.91 13.73
CA ALA A 126 -7.30 -8.63 12.64
C ALA A 126 -6.29 -9.56 11.93
N ASP A 127 -6.77 -10.65 11.39
CA ASP A 127 -6.01 -11.62 10.61
C ASP A 127 -6.72 -11.93 9.27
N GLU A 128 -6.18 -12.87 8.52
CA GLU A 128 -6.71 -13.27 7.22
C GLU A 128 -8.10 -13.91 7.31
N ASP A 129 -8.48 -14.48 8.46
CA ASP A 129 -9.75 -15.15 8.69
C ASP A 129 -10.82 -14.23 9.33
N SER A 130 -10.44 -12.98 9.64
CA SER A 130 -11.33 -11.99 10.22
C SER A 130 -12.53 -11.70 9.31
N PRO A 131 -13.78 -11.83 9.80
CA PRO A 131 -14.97 -11.66 8.98
C PRO A 131 -15.04 -10.26 8.35
N VAL A 132 -15.32 -10.22 7.07
CA VAL A 132 -15.39 -8.98 6.30
C VAL A 132 -16.40 -9.09 5.17
N SER A 133 -17.06 -7.99 4.84
CA SER A 133 -17.98 -7.89 3.70
C SER A 133 -17.79 -6.58 2.95
N LEU A 134 -18.26 -6.52 1.72
CA LEU A 134 -18.23 -5.29 0.91
C LEU A 134 -18.96 -4.13 1.59
N ASP A 135 -20.03 -4.41 2.35
CA ASP A 135 -20.80 -3.38 3.05
C ASP A 135 -20.04 -2.76 4.23
N SER A 136 -19.07 -3.50 4.80
CA SER A 136 -18.20 -2.98 5.85
C SER A 136 -17.06 -2.08 5.32
N MET A 137 -16.87 -2.00 3.99
CA MET A 137 -15.82 -1.19 3.36
C MET A 137 -16.19 0.29 3.32
N ILE A 138 -15.44 1.11 4.06
CA ILE A 138 -15.62 2.57 4.11
C ILE A 138 -14.83 3.21 2.96
N GLY A 139 -15.52 3.99 2.11
CA GLY A 139 -14.93 4.72 1.00
C GLY A 139 -14.62 3.88 -0.23
N HIS A 140 -14.44 4.55 -1.37
CA HIS A 140 -14.27 3.90 -2.67
C HIS A 140 -12.97 3.12 -2.79
N TYR A 141 -11.90 3.58 -2.13
CA TYR A 141 -10.63 2.87 -2.13
C TYR A 141 -10.78 1.46 -1.54
N LYS A 142 -11.30 1.34 -0.30
CA LYS A 142 -11.47 0.03 0.34
C LYS A 142 -12.39 -0.87 -0.47
N ARG A 143 -13.52 -0.35 -0.95
CA ARG A 143 -14.46 -1.10 -1.78
C ARG A 143 -13.81 -1.64 -3.05
N SER A 144 -13.08 -0.80 -3.79
CA SER A 144 -12.41 -1.21 -5.03
C SER A 144 -11.30 -2.25 -4.77
N LYS A 145 -10.53 -2.10 -3.68
CA LYS A 145 -9.49 -3.09 -3.31
C LYS A 145 -10.11 -4.41 -2.88
N PHE A 146 -11.19 -4.38 -2.10
CA PHE A 146 -11.91 -5.59 -1.71
C PHE A 146 -12.43 -6.36 -2.93
N MET A 147 -13.10 -5.69 -3.86
CA MET A 147 -13.60 -6.30 -5.09
C MET A 147 -12.47 -6.90 -5.94
N ALA A 148 -11.35 -6.21 -6.06
CA ALA A 148 -10.19 -6.68 -6.81
C ALA A 148 -9.49 -7.88 -6.12
N GLU A 149 -9.44 -7.90 -4.79
CA GLU A 149 -8.92 -9.02 -4.02
C GLU A 149 -9.78 -10.27 -4.20
N GLU A 150 -11.11 -10.13 -4.13
CA GLU A 150 -12.02 -11.25 -4.37
C GLU A 150 -11.84 -11.85 -5.78
N ILE A 151 -11.62 -11.02 -6.81
CA ILE A 151 -11.30 -11.49 -8.15
C ILE A 151 -10.00 -12.29 -8.19
N ALA A 152 -8.95 -11.81 -7.49
CA ALA A 152 -7.66 -12.49 -7.43
C ALA A 152 -7.75 -13.83 -6.67
N LEU A 153 -8.43 -13.85 -5.53
CA LEU A 153 -8.66 -15.06 -4.74
C LEU A 153 -9.50 -16.08 -5.52
N GLN A 154 -10.56 -15.62 -6.20
CA GLN A 154 -11.39 -16.48 -7.04
C GLN A 154 -10.60 -17.08 -8.20
N ALA A 155 -9.72 -16.32 -8.86
CA ALA A 155 -8.84 -16.83 -9.90
C ALA A 155 -7.93 -17.94 -9.36
N GLY A 156 -7.38 -17.76 -8.16
CA GLY A 156 -6.58 -18.77 -7.47
C GLY A 156 -7.35 -20.05 -7.16
N ARG A 157 -8.56 -19.92 -6.63
CA ARG A 157 -9.44 -21.06 -6.33
C ARG A 157 -9.93 -21.78 -7.60
N SER A 158 -9.95 -21.10 -8.72
CA SER A 158 -10.36 -21.63 -10.04
C SER A 158 -9.21 -22.23 -10.85
N GLY A 159 -8.06 -22.52 -10.23
CA GLY A 159 -6.96 -23.26 -10.84
C GLY A 159 -5.86 -22.41 -11.48
N MET A 160 -5.92 -21.08 -11.38
CA MET A 160 -4.79 -20.21 -11.69
C MET A 160 -3.87 -20.11 -10.48
N ASP A 161 -2.55 -20.12 -10.65
CA ASP A 161 -1.63 -19.94 -9.53
C ASP A 161 -1.53 -18.45 -9.14
N VAL A 162 -2.39 -18.03 -8.19
CA VAL A 162 -2.47 -16.65 -7.69
C VAL A 162 -2.31 -16.64 -6.18
N VAL A 163 -1.35 -15.87 -5.70
CA VAL A 163 -1.15 -15.60 -4.26
C VAL A 163 -1.43 -14.13 -3.99
N VAL A 164 -2.19 -13.85 -2.94
CA VAL A 164 -2.51 -12.48 -2.54
C VAL A 164 -1.65 -12.06 -1.35
N VAL A 165 -1.08 -10.87 -1.41
CA VAL A 165 -0.41 -10.26 -0.25
C VAL A 165 -1.14 -8.99 0.16
N ASN A 166 -1.27 -8.79 1.47
CA ASN A 166 -1.95 -7.65 2.06
C ASN A 166 -0.94 -6.82 2.89
N PRO A 167 -0.18 -5.92 2.25
CA PRO A 167 0.65 -4.98 3.00
C PRO A 167 -0.17 -4.21 4.02
N SER A 168 0.41 -3.99 5.20
CA SER A 168 -0.18 -3.09 6.19
C SER A 168 0.07 -1.63 5.81
N THR A 169 0.80 -0.88 6.59
CA THR A 169 1.14 0.52 6.28
C THR A 169 2.66 0.63 6.07
N PRO A 170 3.15 0.47 4.83
CA PRO A 170 4.57 0.54 4.55
C PRO A 170 5.14 1.93 4.86
N VAL A 171 6.35 1.95 5.43
CA VAL A 171 7.14 3.15 5.70
C VAL A 171 8.59 2.90 5.31
N GLY A 172 9.27 3.92 4.77
CA GLY A 172 10.66 3.85 4.31
C GLY A 172 11.01 4.98 3.38
N GLU A 173 12.15 4.86 2.75
CA GLU A 173 12.68 5.77 1.74
C GLU A 173 11.95 5.64 0.40
N GLN A 174 12.15 6.62 -0.52
CA GLN A 174 11.61 6.61 -1.89
C GLN A 174 10.06 6.75 -1.99
N ASP A 175 9.39 7.23 -0.98
CA ASP A 175 7.97 7.59 -1.04
C ASP A 175 7.78 8.97 -1.73
N ILE A 176 8.08 9.02 -3.05
CA ILE A 176 8.11 10.25 -3.87
C ILE A 176 6.79 11.02 -3.83
N LYS A 177 5.67 10.29 -3.85
CA LYS A 177 4.33 10.88 -3.67
C LYS A 177 3.83 10.43 -2.31
N PRO A 178 4.14 11.20 -1.23
CA PRO A 178 3.94 10.72 0.11
C PRO A 178 2.60 10.01 0.29
N THR A 179 2.69 8.72 0.59
CA THR A 179 1.54 7.90 0.97
C THR A 179 0.88 8.48 2.22
N PRO A 180 -0.31 8.04 2.64
CA PRO A 180 -0.88 8.48 3.91
C PRO A 180 0.10 8.32 5.10
N THR A 181 0.89 7.24 5.12
CA THR A 181 1.93 7.01 6.14
C THR A 181 3.11 7.96 5.96
N GLY A 182 3.61 8.12 4.74
CA GLY A 182 4.67 9.09 4.43
C GLY A 182 4.29 10.53 4.78
N ARG A 183 3.01 10.90 4.60
CA ARG A 183 2.49 12.21 5.02
C ARG A 183 2.57 12.40 6.54
N ILE A 184 2.37 11.37 7.36
CA ILE A 184 2.58 11.46 8.81
C ILE A 184 4.04 11.86 9.09
N VAL A 185 5.01 11.22 8.43
CA VAL A 185 6.44 11.55 8.60
C VAL A 185 6.73 12.99 8.14
N VAL A 186 6.29 13.37 6.94
CA VAL A 186 6.50 14.73 6.39
C VAL A 186 5.85 15.80 7.26
N ASP A 187 4.62 15.59 7.70
CA ASP A 187 3.91 16.58 8.52
C ASP A 187 4.51 16.67 9.94
N PHE A 188 5.06 15.57 10.47
CA PHE A 188 5.81 15.60 11.71
C PHE A 188 7.10 16.42 11.55
N LEU A 189 7.89 16.20 10.51
CA LEU A 189 9.09 16.97 10.20
C LEU A 189 8.79 18.47 10.01
N LYS A 190 7.61 18.79 9.47
CA LYS A 190 7.12 20.18 9.32
C LYS A 190 6.52 20.77 10.60
N LYS A 191 6.57 20.07 11.73
CA LYS A 191 5.98 20.47 13.02
C LYS A 191 4.47 20.78 12.95
N LYS A 192 3.72 20.05 12.06
CA LYS A 192 2.28 20.26 11.83
C LYS A 192 1.38 19.46 12.77
N PHE A 193 1.94 18.78 13.78
CA PHE A 193 1.18 18.06 14.78
C PHE A 193 1.12 18.82 16.10
N PRO A 194 0.21 19.78 16.32
CA PRO A 194 0.01 20.42 17.61
C PRO A 194 -0.64 19.47 18.62
N ALA A 195 -1.35 18.46 18.12
CA ALA A 195 -2.09 17.46 18.87
C ALA A 195 -2.24 16.16 18.06
N TYR A 196 -2.73 15.08 18.67
CA TYR A 196 -2.95 13.81 18.02
C TYR A 196 -4.34 13.23 18.33
N VAL A 197 -4.86 12.38 17.45
CA VAL A 197 -6.08 11.59 17.67
C VAL A 197 -5.71 10.19 18.16
N ASP A 198 -6.60 9.57 18.98
CA ASP A 198 -6.41 8.19 19.44
C ASP A 198 -6.77 7.22 18.32
N THR A 199 -5.79 6.90 17.52
CA THR A 199 -5.85 5.92 16.44
C THR A 199 -4.58 5.06 16.44
N GLY A 200 -4.54 4.03 15.61
CA GLY A 200 -3.37 3.17 15.49
C GLY A 200 -3.29 2.49 14.13
N LEU A 201 -2.08 2.20 13.73
CA LEU A 201 -1.74 1.55 12.47
C LEU A 201 -0.79 0.39 12.73
N ASN A 202 -0.79 -0.59 11.86
CA ASN A 202 0.30 -1.54 11.80
C ASN A 202 1.32 -1.01 10.79
N LEU A 203 2.52 -0.68 11.23
CA LEU A 203 3.60 -0.22 10.36
C LEU A 203 4.50 -1.38 9.94
N VAL A 204 4.91 -1.40 8.68
CA VAL A 204 5.87 -2.34 8.14
C VAL A 204 6.98 -1.62 7.38
N ASP A 205 8.22 -2.10 7.51
CA ASP A 205 9.33 -1.65 6.65
C ASP A 205 9.02 -1.98 5.19
N VAL A 206 9.10 -0.99 4.30
CA VAL A 206 8.78 -1.17 2.87
C VAL A 206 9.67 -2.19 2.19
N THR A 207 10.95 -2.28 2.59
CA THR A 207 11.90 -3.29 2.06
C THR A 207 11.50 -4.69 2.50
N GLU A 208 11.14 -4.87 3.78
CA GLU A 208 10.63 -6.15 4.26
C GLU A 208 9.28 -6.50 3.61
N CYS A 209 8.41 -5.52 3.43
CA CYS A 209 7.18 -5.71 2.67
C CYS A 209 7.47 -6.25 1.25
N ALA A 210 8.47 -5.69 0.56
CA ALA A 210 8.90 -6.18 -0.77
C ALA A 210 9.47 -7.61 -0.71
N ARG A 211 10.26 -7.94 0.29
CA ARG A 211 10.74 -9.32 0.54
C ARG A 211 9.59 -10.28 0.80
N GLY A 212 8.53 -9.82 1.47
CA GLY A 212 7.30 -10.60 1.66
C GLY A 212 6.61 -10.96 0.35
N HIS A 213 6.66 -10.10 -0.68
CA HIS A 213 6.17 -10.43 -2.02
C HIS A 213 6.98 -11.56 -2.68
N LEU A 214 8.30 -11.54 -2.50
CA LEU A 214 9.16 -12.62 -2.99
C LEU A 214 8.89 -13.94 -2.24
N ALA A 215 8.77 -13.90 -0.92
CA ALA A 215 8.41 -15.06 -0.12
C ALA A 215 7.05 -15.65 -0.54
N ALA A 216 6.07 -14.78 -0.88
CA ALA A 216 4.78 -15.22 -1.41
C ALA A 216 4.91 -15.88 -2.80
N LEU A 217 5.81 -15.37 -3.67
CA LEU A 217 6.13 -16.04 -4.93
C LEU A 217 6.67 -17.45 -4.72
N GLU A 218 7.57 -17.61 -3.75
CA GLU A 218 8.29 -18.87 -3.53
C GLU A 218 7.47 -19.91 -2.76
N LYS A 219 6.76 -19.49 -1.71
CA LYS A 219 6.14 -20.37 -0.70
C LYS A 219 4.63 -20.20 -0.55
N GLY A 220 4.07 -19.11 -1.09
CA GLY A 220 2.64 -18.83 -0.94
C GLY A 220 1.77 -19.91 -1.57
N ARG A 221 0.67 -20.28 -0.89
CA ARG A 221 -0.33 -21.20 -1.43
C ARG A 221 -1.28 -20.46 -2.36
N SER A 222 -1.55 -21.05 -3.51
CA SER A 222 -2.51 -20.48 -4.48
C SER A 222 -3.90 -20.34 -3.88
N GLY A 223 -4.57 -19.23 -4.18
CA GLY A 223 -5.90 -18.92 -3.64
C GLY A 223 -5.90 -18.44 -2.19
N GLU A 224 -4.72 -18.25 -1.59
CA GLU A 224 -4.57 -17.78 -0.21
C GLU A 224 -4.09 -16.32 -0.17
N ARG A 225 -4.36 -15.65 0.95
CA ARG A 225 -3.89 -14.30 1.24
C ARG A 225 -2.99 -14.28 2.47
N TYR A 226 -2.03 -13.35 2.50
CA TYR A 226 -1.03 -13.22 3.55
C TYR A 226 -0.85 -11.74 3.94
N ILE A 227 -1.04 -11.43 5.21
CA ILE A 227 -0.79 -10.09 5.74
C ILE A 227 0.72 -9.88 5.88
N LEU A 228 1.23 -8.87 5.18
CA LEU A 228 2.61 -8.39 5.34
C LEU A 228 2.60 -7.19 6.28
N GLY A 229 2.56 -7.47 7.57
CA GLY A 229 2.49 -6.47 8.65
C GLY A 229 3.80 -6.36 9.44
N GLY A 230 3.87 -5.44 10.36
CA GLY A 230 4.99 -5.23 11.27
C GLY A 230 4.49 -4.89 12.68
N GLU A 231 4.85 -3.72 13.21
CA GLU A 231 4.47 -3.31 14.55
C GLU A 231 3.08 -2.65 14.60
N ASN A 232 2.25 -3.09 15.53
CA ASN A 232 0.99 -2.42 15.86
C ASN A 232 1.28 -1.24 16.80
N LEU A 233 1.16 -0.01 16.28
CA LEU A 233 1.50 1.21 17.00
C LEU A 233 0.33 2.19 17.02
N THR A 234 0.09 2.82 18.15
CA THR A 234 -0.77 4.01 18.19
C THR A 234 -0.12 5.17 17.47
N LEU A 235 -0.91 6.12 16.95
CA LEU A 235 -0.36 7.34 16.35
C LEU A 235 0.60 8.06 17.32
N LYS A 236 0.27 8.09 18.62
CA LYS A 236 1.16 8.67 19.64
C LYS A 236 2.51 7.98 19.67
N GLN A 237 2.56 6.64 19.68
CA GLN A 237 3.82 5.89 19.65
C GLN A 237 4.62 6.14 18.38
N ILE A 238 3.95 6.25 17.21
CA ILE A 238 4.61 6.60 15.94
C ILE A 238 5.26 7.99 16.05
N LEU A 239 4.53 8.98 16.58
CA LEU A 239 5.05 10.33 16.74
C LEU A 239 6.17 10.40 17.79
N ASP A 240 6.13 9.57 18.85
CA ASP A 240 7.20 9.45 19.84
C ASP A 240 8.46 8.84 19.24
N LYS A 241 8.33 7.77 18.43
CA LYS A 241 9.47 7.19 17.69
C LYS A 241 10.09 8.23 16.74
N LEU A 242 9.27 8.98 15.99
CA LEU A 242 9.78 10.07 15.15
C LEU A 242 10.47 11.17 15.95
N ALA A 243 9.95 11.53 17.13
CA ALA A 243 10.57 12.50 18.04
C ALA A 243 11.96 12.02 18.50
N ALA A 244 12.07 10.76 18.89
CA ALA A 244 13.35 10.16 19.31
C ALA A 244 14.37 10.11 18.14
N ILE A 245 13.91 9.89 16.91
CA ILE A 245 14.76 9.82 15.72
C ILE A 245 15.25 11.20 15.28
N THR A 246 14.37 12.22 15.33
CA THR A 246 14.60 13.54 14.72
C THR A 246 15.02 14.62 15.70
N GLY A 247 14.84 14.39 17.01
CA GLY A 247 15.00 15.39 18.05
C GLY A 247 13.88 16.43 18.14
N LEU A 248 12.84 16.31 17.32
CA LEU A 248 11.68 17.22 17.33
C LEU A 248 10.72 16.85 18.48
N PRO A 249 9.95 17.82 19.02
CA PRO A 249 9.03 17.53 20.11
C PRO A 249 7.83 16.69 19.64
N SER A 250 7.48 15.67 20.42
CA SER A 250 6.25 14.89 20.22
C SER A 250 5.02 15.66 20.76
N PRO A 251 3.88 15.64 20.05
CA PRO A 251 2.64 16.27 20.52
C PRO A 251 2.14 15.60 21.81
N LYS A 252 1.71 16.42 22.79
CA LYS A 252 1.21 15.97 24.09
C LYS A 252 -0.32 15.97 24.20
N LEU A 253 -0.99 16.82 23.41
CA LEU A 253 -2.44 17.01 23.49
C LEU A 253 -3.18 15.97 22.65
N ARG A 254 -4.17 15.32 23.26
CA ARG A 254 -5.09 14.41 22.56
C ARG A 254 -6.35 15.17 22.13
N VAL A 255 -6.70 15.06 20.85
CA VAL A 255 -7.94 15.63 20.30
C VAL A 255 -9.08 14.61 20.42
N PRO A 256 -10.24 14.98 20.97
CA PRO A 256 -11.42 14.13 20.94
C PRO A 256 -11.88 13.83 19.50
N TYR A 257 -12.37 12.62 19.28
CA TYR A 257 -12.81 12.16 17.95
C TYR A 257 -13.87 13.08 17.30
N VAL A 258 -14.80 13.60 18.11
CA VAL A 258 -15.86 14.49 17.60
C VAL A 258 -15.27 15.76 16.98
N LEU A 259 -14.25 16.33 17.59
CA LEU A 259 -13.58 17.53 17.07
C LEU A 259 -12.80 17.22 15.79
N ALA A 260 -12.12 16.06 15.75
CA ALA A 260 -11.45 15.60 14.53
C ALA A 260 -12.44 15.35 13.38
N LEU A 261 -13.64 14.81 13.68
CA LEU A 261 -14.68 14.60 12.69
C LEU A 261 -15.23 15.94 12.16
N ALA A 262 -15.47 16.92 13.04
CA ALA A 262 -15.92 18.25 12.63
C ALA A 262 -14.91 18.92 11.69
N THR A 263 -13.61 18.84 11.99
CA THR A 263 -12.55 19.37 11.10
C THR A 263 -12.51 18.65 9.77
N GLY A 264 -12.68 17.32 9.75
CA GLY A 264 -12.74 16.53 8.52
C GLY A 264 -13.92 16.91 7.63
N VAL A 265 -15.11 17.12 8.22
CA VAL A 265 -16.30 17.58 7.48
C VAL A 265 -16.06 18.97 6.85
N VAL A 266 -15.53 19.92 7.63
CA VAL A 266 -15.25 21.27 7.13
C VAL A 266 -14.22 21.23 6.00
N ASP A 267 -13.12 20.49 6.16
CA ASP A 267 -12.07 20.41 5.15
C ASP A 267 -12.56 19.73 3.86
N GLU A 268 -13.32 18.64 3.97
CA GLU A 268 -13.87 17.96 2.79
C GLU A 268 -14.87 18.82 2.02
N VAL A 269 -15.73 19.58 2.73
CA VAL A 269 -16.68 20.48 2.08
C VAL A 269 -15.97 21.67 1.45
N VAL A 270 -15.09 22.35 2.19
CA VAL A 270 -14.43 23.58 1.72
C VAL A 270 -13.36 23.25 0.70
N THR A 271 -12.41 22.39 1.05
CA THR A 271 -11.25 22.08 0.19
C THR A 271 -11.65 21.15 -0.94
N GLY A 272 -12.46 20.10 -0.64
CA GLY A 272 -12.84 19.09 -1.62
C GLY A 272 -13.93 19.58 -2.58
N ARG A 273 -15.12 19.98 -2.05
CA ARG A 273 -16.28 20.29 -2.91
C ARG A 273 -16.25 21.70 -3.47
N ILE A 274 -15.85 22.71 -2.67
CA ILE A 274 -15.87 24.12 -3.12
C ILE A 274 -14.62 24.46 -3.92
N LEU A 275 -13.42 24.10 -3.42
CA LEU A 275 -12.17 24.45 -4.06
C LEU A 275 -11.66 23.40 -5.07
N GLY A 276 -12.29 22.21 -5.15
CA GLY A 276 -11.89 21.12 -6.06
C GLY A 276 -10.48 20.58 -5.81
N ARG A 277 -9.95 20.75 -4.60
CA ARG A 277 -8.61 20.30 -4.18
C ARG A 277 -8.71 19.09 -3.26
N GLU A 278 -7.62 18.30 -3.17
CA GLU A 278 -7.56 17.17 -2.25
C GLU A 278 -7.63 17.66 -0.79
N PRO A 279 -8.65 17.24 0.00
CA PRO A 279 -8.76 17.57 1.42
C PRO A 279 -7.60 16.95 2.20
N ARG A 280 -7.15 17.64 3.26
CA ARG A 280 -6.13 17.09 4.18
C ARG A 280 -6.71 16.03 5.10
N ALA A 281 -7.97 16.24 5.53
CA ALA A 281 -8.72 15.30 6.35
C ALA A 281 -10.06 15.01 5.68
N THR A 282 -10.25 13.81 5.16
CA THR A 282 -11.56 13.38 4.64
C THR A 282 -12.41 12.79 5.76
N ILE A 283 -13.73 12.87 5.64
CA ILE A 283 -14.68 12.23 6.56
C ILE A 283 -14.36 10.74 6.68
N ASP A 284 -14.08 10.07 5.56
CA ASP A 284 -13.76 8.64 5.53
C ASP A 284 -12.43 8.34 6.24
N ALA A 285 -11.41 9.19 6.08
CA ALA A 285 -10.15 9.04 6.81
C ALA A 285 -10.34 9.16 8.33
N VAL A 286 -11.14 10.13 8.77
CA VAL A 286 -11.45 10.30 10.21
C VAL A 286 -12.29 9.14 10.74
N ARG A 287 -13.28 8.66 9.98
CA ARG A 287 -14.09 7.47 10.35
C ARG A 287 -13.23 6.20 10.44
N MET A 288 -12.30 6.01 9.50
CA MET A 288 -11.34 4.91 9.55
C MET A 288 -10.44 5.03 10.78
N GLY A 289 -9.98 6.24 11.11
CA GLY A 289 -9.14 6.51 12.28
C GLY A 289 -9.80 6.23 13.64
N ARG A 290 -11.12 6.02 13.70
CA ARG A 290 -11.80 5.61 14.94
C ARG A 290 -11.41 4.20 15.40
N LYS A 291 -11.06 3.32 14.46
CA LYS A 291 -10.63 1.95 14.77
C LYS A 291 -9.11 1.86 14.64
N LYS A 292 -8.46 1.23 15.59
CA LYS A 292 -7.04 0.88 15.47
C LYS A 292 -6.91 -0.20 14.41
N MET A 293 -6.17 0.10 13.36
CA MET A 293 -5.93 -0.83 12.23
C MET A 293 -4.78 -1.78 12.59
N PHE A 294 -4.99 -2.56 13.65
CA PHE A 294 -4.03 -3.55 14.13
C PHE A 294 -4.27 -4.88 13.43
N VAL A 295 -3.19 -5.50 12.99
CA VAL A 295 -3.24 -6.79 12.28
C VAL A 295 -2.20 -7.76 12.84
N SER A 296 -2.44 -9.05 12.60
CA SER A 296 -1.52 -10.14 12.88
C SER A 296 -0.93 -10.66 11.57
N CYS A 297 0.37 -10.90 11.52
CA CYS A 297 1.07 -11.51 10.39
C CYS A 297 1.50 -12.96 10.68
N ALA A 298 0.93 -13.59 11.72
CA ALA A 298 1.29 -14.93 12.15
C ALA A 298 1.19 -15.99 11.05
N LYS A 299 0.25 -15.85 10.10
CA LYS A 299 0.15 -16.75 8.93
C LYS A 299 1.33 -16.59 7.99
N ALA A 300 1.71 -15.35 7.66
CA ALA A 300 2.87 -15.09 6.81
C ALA A 300 4.17 -15.58 7.48
N GLU A 301 4.33 -15.39 8.78
CA GLU A 301 5.48 -15.89 9.53
C GLU A 301 5.57 -17.42 9.48
N ARG A 302 4.47 -18.11 9.72
CA ARG A 302 4.42 -19.57 9.73
C ARG A 302 4.59 -20.20 8.34
N GLU A 303 3.94 -19.65 7.32
CA GLU A 303 3.83 -20.29 6.01
C GLU A 303 4.84 -19.76 5.00
N LEU A 304 5.19 -18.49 5.06
CA LEU A 304 6.19 -17.90 4.19
C LEU A 304 7.59 -17.87 4.81
N GLY A 305 7.69 -18.07 6.13
CA GLY A 305 8.93 -17.88 6.89
C GLY A 305 9.35 -16.42 6.97
N TRP A 306 8.40 -15.51 6.73
CA TRP A 306 8.64 -14.08 6.81
C TRP A 306 8.78 -13.65 8.28
N LYS A 307 9.61 -12.63 8.54
CA LYS A 307 9.86 -12.14 9.90
C LYS A 307 9.58 -10.66 9.98
N THR A 308 8.85 -10.25 10.99
CA THR A 308 8.68 -8.84 11.32
C THR A 308 9.98 -8.27 11.88
N VAL A 309 10.28 -7.03 11.51
CA VAL A 309 11.42 -6.29 12.06
C VAL A 309 10.93 -4.98 12.68
N PRO A 310 11.66 -4.44 13.69
CA PRO A 310 11.34 -3.14 14.27
C PRO A 310 11.36 -2.03 13.22
N VAL A 311 10.32 -1.16 13.24
CA VAL A 311 10.15 -0.11 12.22
C VAL A 311 10.99 1.15 12.46
N ASP A 312 11.75 1.20 13.54
CA ASP A 312 12.58 2.38 13.88
C ASP A 312 13.56 2.74 12.76
N ASN A 313 14.21 1.75 12.17
CA ASN A 313 15.14 1.96 11.06
C ASN A 313 14.40 2.43 9.79
N ALA A 314 13.22 1.89 9.51
CA ALA A 314 12.39 2.32 8.38
C ALA A 314 11.90 3.76 8.56
N LEU A 315 11.46 4.13 9.77
CA LEU A 315 11.06 5.50 10.10
C LEU A 315 12.26 6.47 9.96
N ARG A 316 13.46 6.05 10.38
CA ARG A 316 14.68 6.84 10.21
C ARG A 316 14.99 7.05 8.75
N ARG A 317 15.05 5.98 7.93
CA ARG A 317 15.29 6.09 6.48
C ARG A 317 14.24 6.96 5.80
N ALA A 318 12.96 6.85 6.17
CA ALA A 318 11.90 7.70 5.67
C ALA A 318 12.15 9.19 6.01
N ALA A 319 12.45 9.50 7.28
CA ALA A 319 12.70 10.87 7.72
C ALA A 319 13.92 11.48 7.01
N ASP A 320 15.04 10.74 6.97
CA ASP A 320 16.26 11.19 6.31
C ASP A 320 16.05 11.39 4.80
N TRP A 321 15.32 10.48 4.15
CA TRP A 321 15.02 10.58 2.72
C TRP A 321 14.14 11.80 2.42
N PHE A 322 13.08 12.04 3.20
CA PHE A 322 12.22 13.22 3.01
C PHE A 322 12.97 14.54 3.23
N LEU A 323 13.88 14.59 4.21
CA LEU A 323 14.73 15.75 4.44
C LEU A 323 15.71 15.97 3.27
N ALA A 324 16.39 14.92 2.82
CA ALA A 324 17.37 14.98 1.73
C ALA A 324 16.73 15.37 0.40
N ASN A 325 15.46 15.04 0.18
CA ASN A 325 14.73 15.34 -1.06
C ASN A 325 13.84 16.61 -0.96
N GLY A 326 14.01 17.44 0.08
CA GLY A 326 13.38 18.76 0.15
C GLY A 326 11.88 18.73 0.51
N TYR A 327 11.36 17.61 1.04
CA TYR A 327 9.95 17.56 1.50
C TYR A 327 9.73 18.31 2.81
N ALA A 328 10.78 18.45 3.62
CA ALA A 328 10.81 19.27 4.83
C ALA A 328 12.23 19.82 5.03
N THR A 329 12.38 20.87 5.81
CA THR A 329 13.68 21.42 6.22
C THR A 329 14.03 20.94 7.63
N ARG A 330 15.32 20.66 7.88
CA ARG A 330 15.79 20.52 9.26
C ARG A 330 15.58 21.87 9.96
N GLY A 331 14.68 21.91 10.93
CA GLY A 331 14.38 23.11 11.69
C GLY A 331 15.37 23.36 12.79
#